data_cc8ffac4bc22d3fa4be441ad0fd53215
#
_entry.id   cc8ffac4bc22d3fa4be441ad0fd53215
#
_cell.length_a   1.000
_cell.length_b   1.000
_cell.length_c   1.000
_cell.angle_alpha   90.00
_cell.angle_beta   90.00
_cell.angle_gamma   90.00
#
_symmetry.space_group_name_H-M   'P 1'
#
loop_
_entity.id
_entity.type
_entity.pdbx_description
1 polymer ?
#
loop_
_entity_poly.entity_id
_entity_poly.type
_entity_poly.pdbx_seq_one_letter_code
_entity_poly.pdbx_strand_id
1 'polypeptide(L)'
;FTACDFEEINTNPFEMTNEMGIRDGVAIGGAVAAMQRAVVPVGTQADDTEAINQYQVAYNLSADSWCGFFGQNNNWYSGSNNTTYYLQDAWVAATYKNSYTELLSSWKEIRQESEKTGSMEVFALAQILKISAWHKTLETFGPIPYTHAGEPALVIPFDSEKDAFNAMFADLTAAIEILTARVEQGATIVADYDAVYGGDTRKWVKYANSLMLR
;
A
#
# COMPACT_ATOMS: atom_id res chain seq x y z
N PHE A 1 -23.50 -47.01 -7.75
CA PHE A 1 -22.25 -46.26 -7.94
C PHE A 1 -22.40 -44.96 -7.19
N THR A 2 -21.94 -44.89 -5.94
CA THR A 2 -21.75 -43.66 -5.20
C THR A 2 -20.55 -42.95 -5.81
N ALA A 3 -20.76 -41.85 -6.45
CA ALA A 3 -19.67 -40.96 -6.86
C ALA A 3 -18.91 -40.57 -5.59
N CYS A 4 -17.59 -40.79 -5.58
CA CYS A 4 -16.74 -40.24 -4.52
C CYS A 4 -16.94 -38.74 -4.48
N ASP A 5 -17.23 -38.25 -3.28
CA ASP A 5 -17.35 -36.78 -3.06
C ASP A 5 -15.95 -36.19 -3.20
N PHE A 6 -15.70 -35.61 -4.38
CA PHE A 6 -14.39 -35.06 -4.77
C PHE A 6 -14.02 -33.86 -3.91
N GLU A 7 -15.02 -33.19 -3.35
CA GLU A 7 -14.81 -32.03 -2.46
C GLU A 7 -14.26 -32.47 -1.10
N GLU A 8 -14.77 -33.57 -0.54
CA GLU A 8 -14.31 -34.06 0.76
C GLU A 8 -12.89 -34.64 0.71
N ILE A 9 -12.50 -35.27 -0.43
CA ILE A 9 -11.16 -35.83 -0.62
C ILE A 9 -10.10 -34.76 -0.92
N ASN A 10 -10.52 -33.63 -1.49
CA ASN A 10 -9.61 -32.55 -1.94
C ASN A 10 -9.51 -31.40 -0.95
N THR A 11 -10.21 -31.47 0.18
CA THR A 11 -10.12 -30.45 1.24
C THR A 11 -8.96 -30.79 2.16
N ASN A 12 -7.92 -29.97 2.16
CA ASN A 12 -6.82 -30.10 3.11
C ASN A 12 -7.32 -29.64 4.50
N PRO A 13 -7.43 -30.55 5.50
CA PRO A 13 -7.95 -30.19 6.82
C PRO A 13 -7.04 -29.23 7.60
N PHE A 14 -5.83 -28.97 7.10
CA PHE A 14 -4.86 -28.04 7.68
C PHE A 14 -4.79 -26.71 6.93
N GLU A 15 -5.50 -26.57 5.82
CA GLU A 15 -5.65 -25.28 5.15
C GLU A 15 -6.80 -24.47 5.77
N MET A 16 -6.52 -23.21 6.02
CA MET A 16 -7.54 -22.27 6.48
C MET A 16 -8.56 -22.05 5.36
N THR A 17 -9.82 -22.39 5.60
CA THR A 17 -10.89 -22.12 4.64
C THR A 17 -11.13 -20.63 4.53
N ASN A 18 -11.65 -20.17 3.39
CA ASN A 18 -12.07 -18.78 3.21
C ASN A 18 -13.02 -18.30 4.32
N GLU A 19 -13.93 -19.18 4.78
CA GLU A 19 -14.86 -18.87 5.87
C GLU A 19 -14.15 -18.67 7.21
N MET A 20 -13.13 -19.47 7.51
CA MET A 20 -12.30 -19.31 8.71
C MET A 20 -11.49 -18.01 8.64
N GLY A 21 -10.90 -17.69 7.48
CA GLY A 21 -10.16 -16.45 7.25
C GLY A 21 -11.04 -15.20 7.41
N ILE A 22 -12.27 -15.24 6.93
CA ILE A 22 -13.25 -14.16 7.09
C ILE A 22 -13.66 -14.01 8.55
N ARG A 23 -13.99 -15.13 9.22
CA ARG A 23 -14.45 -15.14 10.61
C ARG A 23 -13.39 -14.57 11.57
N ASP A 24 -12.14 -14.92 11.36
CA ASP A 24 -11.05 -14.53 12.25
C ASP A 24 -10.37 -13.20 11.81
N GLY A 25 -10.86 -12.57 10.73
CA GLY A 25 -10.31 -11.31 10.20
C GLY A 25 -8.90 -11.43 9.60
N VAL A 26 -8.40 -12.67 9.44
CA VAL A 26 -7.02 -12.95 8.99
C VAL A 26 -6.78 -12.44 7.57
N ALA A 27 -7.74 -12.62 6.67
CA ALA A 27 -7.61 -12.19 5.27
C ALA A 27 -7.43 -10.67 5.18
N ILE A 28 -8.35 -9.91 5.79
CA ILE A 28 -8.30 -8.44 5.77
C ILE A 28 -7.10 -7.89 6.56
N GLY A 29 -6.76 -8.52 7.69
CA GLY A 29 -5.58 -8.18 8.48
C GLY A 29 -4.29 -8.44 7.72
N GLY A 30 -4.18 -9.59 7.04
CA GLY A 30 -3.04 -9.93 6.18
C GLY A 30 -2.84 -8.94 5.05
N ALA A 31 -3.92 -8.49 4.41
CA ALA A 31 -3.88 -7.48 3.36
C ALA A 31 -3.42 -6.11 3.91
N VAL A 32 -3.87 -5.70 5.10
CA VAL A 32 -3.38 -4.48 5.77
C VAL A 32 -1.89 -4.57 6.08
N ALA A 33 -1.43 -5.68 6.63
CA ALA A 33 -0.01 -5.89 6.92
C ALA A 33 0.84 -5.89 5.63
N ALA A 34 0.34 -6.43 4.52
CA ALA A 34 1.01 -6.36 3.22
C ALA A 34 1.12 -4.92 2.71
N MET A 35 0.04 -4.13 2.80
CA MET A 35 0.08 -2.71 2.45
C MET A 35 1.06 -1.92 3.32
N GLN A 36 1.08 -2.15 4.63
CA GLN A 36 2.02 -1.48 5.53
C GLN A 36 3.48 -1.76 5.16
N ARG A 37 3.81 -3.00 4.83
CA ARG A 37 5.17 -3.37 4.39
C ARG A 37 5.57 -2.68 3.09
N ALA A 38 4.63 -2.49 2.17
CA ALA A 38 4.90 -1.80 0.91
C ALA A 38 5.05 -0.27 1.08
N VAL A 39 4.33 0.34 2.04
CA VAL A 39 4.36 1.79 2.32
C VAL A 39 5.53 2.16 3.23
N VAL A 40 5.77 1.35 4.27
CA VAL A 40 6.84 1.54 5.26
C VAL A 40 7.64 0.23 5.31
N PRO A 41 8.51 0.00 4.34
CA PRO A 41 9.28 -1.23 4.29
C PRO A 41 10.18 -1.32 5.53
N VAL A 42 9.96 -2.37 6.30
CA VAL A 42 10.72 -2.71 7.50
C VAL A 42 11.45 -4.03 7.28
N GLY A 43 12.61 -4.15 7.84
CA GLY A 43 13.42 -5.35 7.74
C GLY A 43 14.91 -5.00 7.66
N THR A 44 15.74 -5.98 7.61
CA THR A 44 17.17 -5.82 7.39
C THR A 44 17.62 -6.65 6.20
N GLN A 45 18.69 -6.25 5.55
CA GLN A 45 19.30 -7.05 4.49
C GLN A 45 19.75 -8.43 5.01
N ALA A 46 20.02 -8.53 6.31
CA ALA A 46 20.39 -9.78 6.98
C ALA A 46 19.21 -10.78 7.07
N ASP A 47 17.99 -10.30 7.05
CA ASP A 47 16.78 -11.13 7.12
C ASP A 47 16.34 -11.64 5.74
N ASP A 48 17.13 -11.41 4.70
CA ASP A 48 16.84 -11.75 3.30
C ASP A 48 15.47 -11.20 2.84
N THR A 49 15.02 -10.08 3.45
CA THR A 49 13.78 -9.43 3.09
C THR A 49 13.99 -8.46 1.93
N GLU A 50 13.20 -8.61 0.90
CA GLU A 50 13.21 -7.70 -0.26
C GLU A 50 12.81 -6.25 0.11
N ALA A 51 12.14 -6.07 1.25
CA ALA A 51 11.54 -4.81 1.64
C ALA A 51 12.53 -3.64 1.71
N ILE A 52 13.71 -3.82 2.29
CA ILE A 52 14.73 -2.76 2.36
C ILE A 52 15.29 -2.44 0.99
N ASN A 53 15.56 -3.46 0.19
CA ASN A 53 16.07 -3.26 -1.16
C ASN A 53 15.02 -2.52 -2.01
N GLN A 54 13.75 -2.87 -1.88
CA GLN A 54 12.66 -2.18 -2.56
C GLN A 54 12.59 -0.69 -2.17
N TYR A 55 12.69 -0.37 -0.87
CA TYR A 55 12.70 1.01 -0.41
C TYR A 55 13.89 1.78 -0.93
N GLN A 56 15.08 1.20 -0.85
CA GLN A 56 16.30 1.80 -1.40
C GLN A 56 16.14 2.12 -2.89
N VAL A 57 15.68 1.14 -3.67
CA VAL A 57 15.54 1.31 -5.12
C VAL A 57 14.43 2.29 -5.46
N ALA A 58 13.28 2.19 -4.79
CA ALA A 58 12.11 3.02 -5.08
C ALA A 58 12.30 4.51 -4.71
N TYR A 59 13.05 4.80 -3.67
CA TYR A 59 13.17 6.15 -3.13
C TYR A 59 14.61 6.67 -3.10
N ASN A 60 15.55 5.98 -2.45
CA ASN A 60 16.90 6.49 -2.29
C ASN A 60 17.67 6.57 -3.62
N LEU A 61 17.59 5.54 -4.43
CA LEU A 61 18.23 5.51 -5.76
C LEU A 61 17.40 6.22 -6.84
N SER A 62 16.20 6.65 -6.53
CA SER A 62 15.35 7.46 -7.38
C SER A 62 15.40 8.93 -6.93
N ALA A 63 14.36 9.43 -6.28
CA ALA A 63 14.18 10.84 -5.96
C ALA A 63 15.31 11.44 -5.12
N ASP A 64 15.80 10.72 -4.10
CA ASP A 64 16.87 11.22 -3.21
C ASP A 64 18.21 11.41 -3.92
N SER A 65 18.49 10.56 -4.92
CA SER A 65 19.68 10.71 -5.77
C SER A 65 19.55 11.89 -6.73
N TRP A 66 18.37 12.11 -7.31
CA TRP A 66 18.10 13.21 -8.23
C TRP A 66 18.19 14.58 -7.57
N CYS A 67 17.70 14.72 -6.33
CA CYS A 67 17.79 15.98 -5.60
C CYS A 67 19.14 16.19 -4.90
N GLY A 68 20.08 15.25 -5.03
CA GLY A 68 21.43 15.35 -4.52
C GLY A 68 21.58 15.11 -3.02
N PHE A 69 20.59 14.51 -2.36
CA PHE A 69 20.74 14.08 -0.96
C PHE A 69 21.69 12.91 -0.82
N PHE A 70 21.80 12.07 -1.86
CA PHE A 70 22.74 10.96 -1.91
C PHE A 70 23.69 11.10 -3.10
N GLY A 71 24.97 10.85 -2.84
CA GLY A 71 26.01 10.74 -3.83
C GLY A 71 26.62 9.34 -3.83
N GLN A 72 27.26 8.96 -4.92
CA GLN A 72 28.03 7.72 -4.97
C GLN A 72 29.44 7.95 -4.41
N ASN A 73 29.95 6.94 -3.70
CA ASN A 73 31.33 6.90 -3.23
C ASN A 73 32.22 5.98 -4.09
N ASN A 74 31.63 5.31 -5.05
CA ASN A 74 32.31 4.44 -6.01
C ASN A 74 31.66 4.62 -7.40
N ASN A 75 32.25 4.01 -8.40
CA ASN A 75 31.82 4.20 -9.78
C ASN A 75 30.74 3.17 -10.18
N TRP A 76 29.57 3.17 -9.53
CA TRP A 76 28.46 2.28 -9.86
C TRP A 76 28.07 2.41 -11.33
N TYR A 77 27.89 1.25 -11.99
CA TYR A 77 27.56 1.21 -13.42
C TYR A 77 28.46 2.09 -14.29
N SER A 78 29.77 2.15 -13.94
CA SER A 78 30.72 3.00 -14.64
C SER A 78 30.31 4.48 -14.71
N GLY A 79 29.65 4.97 -13.68
CA GLY A 79 29.15 6.34 -13.61
C GLY A 79 27.84 6.61 -14.31
N SER A 80 27.20 5.59 -14.93
CA SER A 80 25.90 5.74 -15.59
C SER A 80 24.76 5.37 -14.64
N ASN A 81 24.43 6.26 -13.73
CA ASN A 81 23.39 6.03 -12.71
C ASN A 81 22.67 7.33 -12.30
N ASN A 82 21.63 7.22 -11.48
CA ASN A 82 20.80 8.35 -11.10
C ASN A 82 21.55 9.48 -10.40
N THR A 83 22.66 9.19 -9.69
CA THR A 83 23.49 10.23 -9.05
C THR A 83 24.25 11.10 -10.06
N THR A 84 24.36 10.64 -11.29
CA THR A 84 24.98 11.36 -12.42
C THR A 84 23.94 11.80 -13.45
N TYR A 85 22.66 11.82 -13.08
CA TYR A 85 21.54 12.15 -13.96
C TYR A 85 21.38 11.21 -15.16
N TYR A 86 21.90 9.99 -15.07
CA TYR A 86 21.64 8.93 -16.04
C TYR A 86 20.47 8.09 -15.56
N LEU A 87 19.41 7.99 -16.36
CA LEU A 87 18.20 7.23 -16.03
C LEU A 87 18.48 5.73 -16.03
N GLN A 88 18.48 5.13 -14.87
CA GLN A 88 18.45 3.67 -14.73
C GLN A 88 16.99 3.22 -14.70
N ASP A 89 16.53 2.59 -15.78
CA ASP A 89 15.13 2.22 -15.98
C ASP A 89 14.53 1.45 -14.79
N ALA A 90 15.26 0.48 -14.27
CA ALA A 90 14.79 -0.31 -13.14
C ALA A 90 14.56 0.53 -11.87
N TRP A 91 15.41 1.52 -11.61
CA TRP A 91 15.29 2.39 -10.44
C TRP A 91 14.20 3.44 -10.63
N VAL A 92 14.10 3.98 -11.82
CA VAL A 92 13.02 4.91 -12.17
C VAL A 92 11.66 4.23 -12.08
N ALA A 93 11.54 3.01 -12.62
CA ALA A 93 10.28 2.26 -12.60
C ALA A 93 9.87 1.76 -11.21
N ALA A 94 10.82 1.64 -10.25
CA ALA A 94 10.58 1.00 -8.97
C ALA A 94 9.50 1.71 -8.14
N THR A 95 9.49 3.04 -8.10
CA THR A 95 8.46 3.82 -7.37
C THR A 95 7.07 3.51 -7.90
N TYR A 96 6.91 3.46 -9.22
CA TYR A 96 5.63 3.14 -9.86
C TYR A 96 5.21 1.69 -9.58
N LYS A 97 6.12 0.73 -9.76
CA LYS A 97 5.85 -0.69 -9.48
C LYS A 97 5.43 -0.91 -8.03
N ASN A 98 6.16 -0.33 -7.08
CA ASN A 98 5.85 -0.47 -5.66
C ASN A 98 4.43 0.03 -5.34
N SER A 99 4.02 1.14 -5.92
CA SER A 99 2.68 1.70 -5.69
C SER A 99 1.57 0.87 -6.33
N TYR A 100 1.72 0.41 -7.56
CA TYR A 100 0.64 -0.28 -8.28
C TYR A 100 0.68 -1.79 -8.10
N THR A 101 1.82 -2.42 -8.25
CA THR A 101 1.91 -3.88 -8.19
C THR A 101 1.72 -4.40 -6.76
N GLU A 102 2.36 -3.76 -5.79
CA GLU A 102 2.38 -4.26 -4.41
C GLU A 102 1.16 -3.80 -3.60
N LEU A 103 0.60 -2.63 -3.89
CA LEU A 103 -0.47 -2.07 -3.07
C LEU A 103 -1.88 -2.33 -3.62
N LEU A 104 -2.05 -2.30 -4.93
CA LEU A 104 -3.39 -2.23 -5.52
C LEU A 104 -4.22 -3.50 -5.28
N SER A 105 -3.60 -4.68 -5.29
CA SER A 105 -4.29 -5.95 -5.03
C SER A 105 -4.84 -6.00 -3.60
N SER A 106 -4.01 -5.72 -2.62
CA SER A 106 -4.41 -5.70 -1.20
C SER A 106 -5.43 -4.61 -0.89
N TRP A 107 -5.28 -3.44 -1.50
CA TRP A 107 -6.26 -2.36 -1.38
C TRP A 107 -7.64 -2.76 -1.92
N LYS A 108 -7.68 -3.43 -3.08
CA LYS A 108 -8.94 -3.95 -3.66
C LYS A 108 -9.59 -5.01 -2.79
N GLU A 109 -8.79 -5.93 -2.26
CA GLU A 109 -9.25 -6.97 -1.34
C GLU A 109 -9.87 -6.36 -0.08
N ILE A 110 -9.19 -5.41 0.56
CA ILE A 110 -9.70 -4.70 1.72
C ILE A 110 -11.01 -3.96 1.38
N ARG A 111 -11.07 -3.29 0.24
CA ARG A 111 -12.27 -2.59 -0.21
C ARG A 111 -13.45 -3.54 -0.32
N GLN A 112 -13.29 -4.63 -1.05
CA GLN A 112 -14.35 -5.61 -1.28
C GLN A 112 -14.83 -6.24 0.03
N GLU A 113 -13.91 -6.59 0.92
CA GLU A 113 -14.27 -7.21 2.18
C GLU A 113 -14.92 -6.20 3.15
N SER A 114 -14.43 -4.97 3.19
CA SER A 114 -15.04 -3.89 3.98
C SER A 114 -16.46 -3.56 3.51
N GLU A 115 -16.71 -3.54 2.21
CA GLU A 115 -18.04 -3.36 1.63
C GLU A 115 -19.01 -4.50 2.01
N LYS A 116 -18.53 -5.75 2.06
CA LYS A 116 -19.34 -6.90 2.46
C LYS A 116 -19.65 -6.93 3.96
N THR A 117 -18.67 -6.61 4.78
CA THR A 117 -18.78 -6.72 6.24
C THR A 117 -19.28 -5.45 6.91
N GLY A 118 -19.27 -4.32 6.21
CA GLY A 118 -19.58 -3.00 6.75
C GLY A 118 -18.42 -2.39 7.57
N SER A 119 -17.26 -3.02 7.59
CA SER A 119 -16.07 -2.55 8.35
C SER A 119 -15.30 -1.47 7.58
N MET A 120 -15.94 -0.35 7.31
CA MET A 120 -15.38 0.74 6.49
C MET A 120 -14.17 1.43 7.13
N GLU A 121 -13.95 1.28 8.43
CA GLU A 121 -12.76 1.77 9.13
C GLU A 121 -11.47 1.11 8.66
N VAL A 122 -11.52 -0.17 8.25
CA VAL A 122 -10.35 -0.87 7.69
C VAL A 122 -10.06 -0.35 6.30
N PHE A 123 -11.09 -0.09 5.51
CA PHE A 123 -10.91 0.55 4.20
C PHE A 123 -10.39 1.98 4.31
N ALA A 124 -10.84 2.75 5.31
CA ALA A 124 -10.30 4.09 5.58
C ALA A 124 -8.79 4.05 5.89
N LEU A 125 -8.34 3.06 6.68
CA LEU A 125 -6.91 2.83 6.90
C LEU A 125 -6.17 2.48 5.59
N ALA A 126 -6.75 1.62 4.77
CA ALA A 126 -6.17 1.25 3.47
C ALA A 126 -6.07 2.45 2.51
N GLN A 127 -7.03 3.40 2.54
CA GLN A 127 -6.95 4.65 1.77
C GLN A 127 -5.77 5.51 2.22
N ILE A 128 -5.56 5.66 3.52
CA ILE A 128 -4.41 6.40 4.07
C ILE A 128 -3.09 5.76 3.62
N LEU A 129 -2.98 4.44 3.70
CA LEU A 129 -1.79 3.70 3.25
C LEU A 129 -1.56 3.85 1.75
N LYS A 130 -2.61 3.71 0.94
CA LYS A 130 -2.53 3.93 -0.52
C LYS A 130 -1.99 5.32 -0.83
N ILE A 131 -2.55 6.35 -0.24
CA ILE A 131 -2.15 7.73 -0.51
C ILE A 131 -0.72 8.00 -0.04
N SER A 132 -0.29 7.39 1.07
CA SER A 132 1.10 7.49 1.56
C SER A 132 2.16 7.04 0.55
N ALA A 133 1.83 6.11 -0.34
CA ALA A 133 2.72 5.70 -1.42
C ALA A 133 2.44 6.48 -2.71
N TRP A 134 1.18 6.65 -3.07
CA TRP A 134 0.80 7.15 -4.40
C TRP A 134 1.03 8.64 -4.59
N HIS A 135 0.99 9.47 -3.53
CA HIS A 135 1.37 10.87 -3.66
C HIS A 135 2.84 11.02 -4.11
N LYS A 136 3.75 10.15 -3.61
CA LYS A 136 5.15 10.14 -4.04
C LYS A 136 5.29 9.74 -5.52
N THR A 137 4.46 8.80 -5.97
CA THR A 137 4.41 8.39 -7.38
C THR A 137 3.92 9.52 -8.26
N LEU A 138 2.87 10.24 -7.84
CA LEU A 138 2.35 11.43 -8.52
C LEU A 138 3.41 12.54 -8.60
N GLU A 139 4.11 12.81 -7.50
CA GLU A 139 5.20 13.80 -7.45
C GLU A 139 6.40 13.42 -8.34
N THR A 140 6.63 12.11 -8.55
CA THR A 140 7.75 11.63 -9.37
C THR A 140 7.43 11.64 -10.86
N PHE A 141 6.22 11.23 -11.24
CA PHE A 141 5.85 10.95 -12.65
C PHE A 141 4.87 11.96 -13.25
N GLY A 142 4.28 12.85 -12.42
CA GLY A 142 3.17 13.69 -12.86
C GLY A 142 1.86 12.91 -12.96
N PRO A 143 1.09 13.05 -14.04
CA PRO A 143 -0.20 12.37 -14.21
C PRO A 143 -0.11 10.87 -13.97
N ILE A 144 -1.02 10.31 -13.15
CA ILE A 144 -1.13 8.88 -12.85
C ILE A 144 -2.59 8.41 -12.89
N PRO A 145 -2.89 7.14 -13.11
CA PRO A 145 -4.24 6.59 -12.99
C PRO A 145 -4.60 6.43 -11.52
N TYR A 146 -5.30 7.40 -10.93
CA TYR A 146 -5.71 7.39 -9.52
C TYR A 146 -7.19 7.06 -9.32
N THR A 147 -8.09 7.85 -9.95
CA THR A 147 -9.53 7.77 -9.69
C THR A 147 -10.16 6.47 -10.16
N HIS A 148 -9.72 5.94 -11.27
CA HIS A 148 -10.18 4.69 -11.87
C HIS A 148 -9.24 3.50 -11.62
N ALA A 149 -8.24 3.67 -10.75
CA ALA A 149 -7.28 2.61 -10.49
C ALA A 149 -7.97 1.38 -9.87
N GLY A 150 -7.68 0.22 -10.45
CA GLY A 150 -8.23 -1.06 -9.99
C GLY A 150 -9.59 -1.42 -10.57
N GLU A 151 -10.17 -0.59 -11.43
CA GLU A 151 -11.36 -0.95 -12.21
C GLU A 151 -11.03 -2.06 -13.22
N PRO A 152 -12.01 -2.94 -13.54
CA PRO A 152 -11.80 -4.03 -14.50
C PRO A 152 -11.88 -3.50 -15.94
N ALA A 153 -10.89 -2.71 -16.36
CA ALA A 153 -10.80 -2.14 -17.69
C ALA A 153 -9.44 -2.45 -18.33
N LEU A 154 -9.41 -2.61 -19.66
CA LEU A 154 -8.17 -2.83 -20.40
C LEU A 154 -7.28 -1.58 -20.44
N VAL A 155 -7.89 -0.41 -20.37
CA VAL A 155 -7.20 0.88 -20.37
C VAL A 155 -7.77 1.73 -19.26
N ILE A 156 -6.91 2.18 -18.37
CA ILE A 156 -7.25 3.09 -17.28
C ILE A 156 -6.72 4.48 -17.66
N PRO A 157 -7.58 5.52 -17.67
CA PRO A 157 -7.12 6.88 -17.97
C PRO A 157 -6.20 7.42 -16.89
N PHE A 158 -5.29 8.30 -17.26
CA PHE A 158 -4.47 9.07 -16.33
C PHE A 158 -5.26 10.29 -15.86
N ASP A 159 -5.24 10.54 -14.57
CA ASP A 159 -5.73 11.79 -13.99
C ASP A 159 -4.63 12.85 -14.11
N SER A 160 -5.02 14.10 -14.30
CA SER A 160 -4.09 15.21 -14.14
C SER A 160 -3.55 15.27 -12.70
N GLU A 161 -2.38 15.85 -12.48
CA GLU A 161 -1.83 16.03 -11.13
C GLU A 161 -2.86 16.71 -10.21
N LYS A 162 -3.51 17.77 -10.70
CA LYS A 162 -4.53 18.50 -9.96
C LYS A 162 -5.70 17.62 -9.57
N ASP A 163 -6.22 16.81 -10.50
CA ASP A 163 -7.38 15.98 -10.23
C ASP A 163 -7.02 14.82 -9.30
N ALA A 164 -5.84 14.23 -9.48
CA ALA A 164 -5.33 13.19 -8.60
C ALA A 164 -5.14 13.71 -7.16
N PHE A 165 -4.52 14.89 -6.96
CA PHE A 165 -4.40 15.50 -5.63
C PHE A 165 -5.76 15.82 -5.02
N ASN A 166 -6.69 16.40 -5.78
CA ASN A 166 -8.04 16.68 -5.29
C ASN A 166 -8.76 15.41 -4.85
N ALA A 167 -8.61 14.31 -5.61
CA ALA A 167 -9.18 13.02 -5.24
C ALA A 167 -8.50 12.44 -3.98
N MET A 168 -7.18 12.54 -3.85
CA MET A 168 -6.46 12.14 -2.63
C MET A 168 -6.92 12.92 -1.40
N PHE A 169 -7.13 14.23 -1.51
CA PHE A 169 -7.66 15.05 -0.42
C PHE A 169 -9.09 14.64 -0.03
N ALA A 170 -9.95 14.34 -1.00
CA ALA A 170 -11.29 13.88 -0.74
C ALA A 170 -11.28 12.51 -0.03
N ASP A 171 -10.46 11.56 -0.51
CA ASP A 171 -10.29 10.24 0.09
C ASP A 171 -9.75 10.34 1.53
N LEU A 172 -8.74 11.21 1.79
CA LEU A 172 -8.21 11.43 3.14
C LEU A 172 -9.25 12.06 4.07
N THR A 173 -10.02 13.01 3.58
CA THR A 173 -11.09 13.65 4.37
C THR A 173 -12.12 12.62 4.81
N ALA A 174 -12.60 11.80 3.88
CA ALA A 174 -13.55 10.72 4.19
C ALA A 174 -12.96 9.69 5.16
N ALA A 175 -11.69 9.31 4.97
CA ALA A 175 -11.01 8.38 5.88
C ALA A 175 -10.87 8.97 7.30
N ILE A 176 -10.51 10.26 7.43
CA ILE A 176 -10.40 10.96 8.71
C ILE A 176 -11.75 11.00 9.43
N GLU A 177 -12.84 11.28 8.72
CA GLU A 177 -14.20 11.30 9.30
C GLU A 177 -14.57 9.93 9.88
N ILE A 178 -14.39 8.86 9.11
CA ILE A 178 -14.67 7.49 9.56
C ILE A 178 -13.81 7.12 10.80
N LEU A 179 -12.51 7.40 10.74
CA LEU A 179 -11.60 7.05 11.82
C LEU A 179 -11.83 7.91 13.08
N THR A 180 -12.22 9.17 12.93
CA THR A 180 -12.54 10.05 14.07
C THR A 180 -13.73 9.50 14.86
N ALA A 181 -14.78 9.02 14.20
CA ALA A 181 -15.90 8.37 14.86
C ALA A 181 -15.47 7.10 15.65
N ARG A 182 -14.48 6.35 15.15
CA ARG A 182 -13.90 5.19 15.87
C ARG A 182 -13.06 5.63 17.08
N VAL A 183 -12.33 6.74 16.98
CA VAL A 183 -11.60 7.33 18.13
C VAL A 183 -12.54 7.69 19.25
N GLU A 184 -13.69 8.28 18.95
CA GLU A 184 -14.71 8.64 19.95
C GLU A 184 -15.31 7.41 20.66
N GLN A 185 -15.34 6.28 19.98
CA GLN A 185 -15.76 4.99 20.54
C GLN A 185 -14.67 4.27 21.34
N GLY A 186 -13.42 4.79 21.35
CA GLY A 186 -12.28 4.15 21.99
C GLY A 186 -11.85 2.84 21.32
N ALA A 187 -12.21 2.64 20.03
CA ALA A 187 -11.97 1.40 19.32
C ALA A 187 -10.62 1.39 18.61
N THR A 188 -10.00 0.21 18.55
CA THR A 188 -8.82 -0.08 17.73
C THR A 188 -9.22 -0.64 16.36
N ILE A 189 -8.30 -0.61 15.40
CA ILE A 189 -8.50 -1.17 14.06
C ILE A 189 -7.40 -2.18 13.80
N VAL A 190 -7.76 -3.43 13.50
CA VAL A 190 -6.85 -4.53 13.12
C VAL A 190 -5.56 -4.57 13.94
N ALA A 191 -5.68 -4.44 15.28
CA ALA A 191 -4.56 -4.22 16.19
C ALA A 191 -3.45 -5.27 16.05
N ASP A 192 -3.82 -6.53 15.85
CA ASP A 192 -2.88 -7.67 15.71
C ASP A 192 -2.08 -7.62 14.40
N TYR A 193 -2.53 -6.83 13.43
CA TYR A 193 -1.92 -6.72 12.10
C TYR A 193 -1.31 -5.34 11.83
N ASP A 194 -1.57 -4.36 12.70
CA ASP A 194 -1.02 -3.01 12.58
C ASP A 194 0.36 -2.92 13.23
N ALA A 195 1.40 -3.16 12.45
CA ALA A 195 2.79 -3.06 12.90
C ALA A 195 3.27 -1.62 13.16
N VAL A 196 2.52 -0.60 12.71
CA VAL A 196 2.93 0.82 12.81
C VAL A 196 2.46 1.45 14.12
N TYR A 197 1.19 1.31 14.44
CA TYR A 197 0.58 1.95 15.61
C TYR A 197 -0.19 0.99 16.51
N GLY A 198 -0.16 -0.32 16.27
CA GLY A 198 -0.85 -1.32 17.08
C GLY A 198 -2.37 -1.12 17.11
N GLY A 199 -2.94 -0.66 16.02
CA GLY A 199 -4.38 -0.39 15.91
C GLY A 199 -4.84 0.93 16.53
N ASP A 200 -3.93 1.79 16.97
CA ASP A 200 -4.29 3.10 17.55
C ASP A 200 -4.87 4.02 16.47
N THR A 201 -6.20 4.07 16.44
CA THR A 201 -6.98 4.87 15.48
C THR A 201 -6.65 6.36 15.55
N ARG A 202 -6.37 6.90 16.74
CA ARG A 202 -6.04 8.31 16.93
C ARG A 202 -4.72 8.66 16.27
N LYS A 203 -3.73 7.76 16.30
CA LYS A 203 -2.45 7.97 15.64
C LYS A 203 -2.61 7.97 14.12
N TRP A 204 -3.46 7.09 13.58
CA TRP A 204 -3.79 7.08 12.16
C TRP A 204 -4.50 8.35 11.70
N VAL A 205 -5.43 8.90 12.49
CA VAL A 205 -6.05 10.22 12.22
C VAL A 205 -5.00 11.32 12.19
N LYS A 206 -4.06 11.34 13.15
CA LYS A 206 -2.96 12.32 13.15
C LYS A 206 -2.06 12.17 11.93
N TYR A 207 -1.73 10.94 11.56
CA TYR A 207 -0.93 10.66 10.38
C TYR A 207 -1.61 11.16 9.10
N ALA A 208 -2.90 10.87 8.93
CA ALA A 208 -3.67 11.33 7.77
C ALA A 208 -3.72 12.86 7.69
N ASN A 209 -3.95 13.56 8.81
CA ASN A 209 -3.89 15.03 8.85
C ASN A 209 -2.49 15.57 8.51
N SER A 210 -1.43 14.89 8.96
CA SER A 210 -0.06 15.29 8.59
C SER A 210 0.21 15.09 7.10
N LEU A 211 -0.36 14.05 6.51
CA LEU A 211 -0.26 13.80 5.07
C LEU A 211 -1.00 14.87 4.24
N MET A 212 -2.13 15.38 4.75
CA MET A 212 -2.84 16.51 4.12
C MET A 212 -2.08 17.84 4.19
N LEU A 213 -1.23 18.02 5.20
CA LEU A 213 -0.42 19.25 5.36
C LEU A 213 0.78 19.30 4.41
N ARG A 214 1.21 18.15 3.94
CA ARG A 214 2.34 18.04 3.03
C ARG A 214 1.99 18.46 1.61
#